data_0691c6368f5208f3c2f19c5ec2962637
#
_entry.id   0691c6368f5208f3c2f19c5ec2962637
#
_cell.length_a   1.000
_cell.length_b   1.000
_cell.length_c   1.000
_cell.angle_alpha   90.00
_cell.angle_beta   90.00
_cell.angle_gamma   90.00
#
_symmetry.space_group_name_H-M   'P 1'
#
loop_
_entity.id
_entity.type
_entity.pdbx_description
1 polymer ?
#
loop_
_entity_poly.entity_id
_entity_poly.type
_entity_poly.pdbx_seq_one_letter_code
_entity_poly.pdbx_strand_id
1 'polypeptide(L)'
;MYYANYLLYAEVGRIAFLRQLGVVYERDLLAQGLDFTIGEARVRYQAPLRFDDEYDIKVRVREIRHSSWTLEYAIDRADGMHCADVSTIQVMIDRKTDRATRIPAELRQILERAKAA
;
A
#
# COMPACT_ATOMS: atom_id res chain seq x y z
N MET A 1 -23.91 -8.45 -12.55
CA MET A 1 -22.76 -9.10 -11.85
C MET A 1 -21.76 -8.04 -11.50
N TYR A 2 -21.35 -8.01 -10.26
CA TYR A 2 -20.40 -7.00 -9.78
C TYR A 2 -19.04 -7.62 -9.56
N TYR A 3 -18.02 -7.02 -10.15
CA TYR A 3 -16.63 -7.42 -9.92
C TYR A 3 -16.00 -6.52 -8.87
N ALA A 4 -15.02 -7.05 -8.17
CA ALA A 4 -14.28 -6.31 -7.17
C ALA A 4 -13.49 -5.17 -7.79
N ASN A 5 -13.41 -4.06 -7.07
CA ASN A 5 -12.47 -2.99 -7.39
C ASN A 5 -11.14 -3.31 -6.69
N TYR A 6 -10.17 -3.82 -7.46
CA TYR A 6 -8.89 -4.26 -6.91
C TYR A 6 -8.09 -3.14 -6.25
N LEU A 7 -8.26 -1.90 -6.70
CA LEU A 7 -7.58 -0.77 -6.08
C LEU A 7 -8.15 -0.44 -4.70
N LEU A 8 -9.46 -0.63 -4.50
CA LEU A 8 -10.06 -0.49 -3.17
C LEU A 8 -9.56 -1.58 -2.22
N TYR A 9 -9.44 -2.81 -2.69
CA TYR A 9 -8.89 -3.89 -1.87
C TYR A 9 -7.41 -3.65 -1.55
N ALA A 10 -6.65 -3.12 -2.49
CA ALA A 10 -5.27 -2.72 -2.23
C ALA A 10 -5.19 -1.64 -1.15
N GLU A 11 -6.10 -0.67 -1.18
CA GLU A 11 -6.17 0.37 -0.14
C GLU A 11 -6.43 -0.23 1.24
N VAL A 12 -7.39 -1.14 1.35
CA VAL A 12 -7.67 -1.85 2.61
C VAL A 12 -6.44 -2.61 3.09
N GLY A 13 -5.77 -3.31 2.19
CA GLY A 13 -4.53 -4.05 2.50
C GLY A 13 -3.42 -3.12 2.98
N ARG A 14 -3.25 -1.98 2.33
CA ARG A 14 -2.23 -0.99 2.70
C ARG A 14 -2.49 -0.41 4.10
N ILE A 15 -3.72 -0.06 4.40
CA ILE A 15 -4.10 0.46 5.72
C ILE A 15 -3.79 -0.57 6.81
N ALA A 16 -4.19 -1.82 6.61
CA ALA A 16 -3.93 -2.90 7.55
C ALA A 16 -2.42 -3.15 7.69
N PHE A 17 -1.68 -3.14 6.60
CA PHE A 17 -0.25 -3.37 6.57
C PHE A 17 0.52 -2.31 7.37
N LEU A 18 0.24 -1.03 7.13
CA LEU A 18 0.87 0.07 7.87
C LEU A 18 0.55 -0.01 9.35
N ARG A 19 -0.68 -0.36 9.69
CA ARG A 19 -1.09 -0.54 11.09
C ARG A 19 -0.32 -1.67 11.76
N GLN A 20 -0.13 -2.79 11.06
CA GLN A 20 0.67 -3.91 11.57
C GLN A 20 2.13 -3.52 11.80
N LEU A 21 2.67 -2.62 11.00
CA LEU A 21 4.02 -2.10 11.14
C LEU A 21 4.14 -1.06 12.27
N GLY A 22 3.02 -0.70 12.91
CA GLY A 22 3.03 0.29 13.98
C GLY A 22 2.97 1.73 13.50
N VAL A 23 2.70 1.96 12.22
CA VAL A 23 2.55 3.31 11.67
C VAL A 23 1.15 3.82 11.96
N VAL A 24 1.05 4.94 12.65
CA VAL A 24 -0.20 5.64 12.93
C VAL A 24 -0.25 6.89 12.05
N TYR A 25 -1.15 6.91 11.10
CA TYR A 25 -1.22 7.94 10.07
C TYR A 25 -1.26 9.35 10.64
N GLU A 26 -2.12 9.60 11.63
CA GLU A 26 -2.26 10.93 12.21
C GLU A 26 -1.00 11.35 12.98
N ARG A 27 -0.43 10.47 13.79
CA ARG A 27 0.74 10.74 14.61
C ARG A 27 2.02 10.81 13.78
N ASP A 28 2.20 9.86 12.87
CA ASP A 28 3.49 9.65 12.20
C ASP A 28 3.60 10.42 10.90
N LEU A 29 2.48 10.85 10.33
CA LEU A 29 2.45 11.63 9.10
C LEU A 29 1.80 13.00 9.31
N LEU A 30 0.50 13.06 9.54
CA LEU A 30 -0.22 14.33 9.59
C LEU A 30 0.31 15.31 10.64
N ALA A 31 0.58 14.81 11.85
CA ALA A 31 1.13 15.64 12.93
C ALA A 31 2.54 16.13 12.63
N GLN A 32 3.25 15.48 11.71
CA GLN A 32 4.59 15.90 11.27
C GLN A 32 4.55 16.82 10.04
N GLY A 33 3.36 17.24 9.61
CA GLY A 33 3.21 18.06 8.42
C GLY A 33 3.38 17.27 7.11
N LEU A 34 3.19 15.96 7.16
CA LEU A 34 3.39 15.05 6.04
C LEU A 34 2.11 14.33 5.67
N ASP A 35 2.07 13.86 4.45
CA ASP A 35 1.04 12.97 3.93
C ASP A 35 1.69 12.13 2.82
N PHE A 36 0.94 11.22 2.23
CA PHE A 36 1.37 10.55 1.01
C PHE A 36 0.23 10.50 0.00
N THR A 37 0.60 10.43 -1.26
CA THR A 37 -0.33 10.24 -2.36
C THR A 37 0.08 9.02 -3.18
N ILE A 38 -0.85 8.48 -3.93
CA ILE A 38 -0.55 7.40 -4.87
C ILE A 38 -0.08 8.03 -6.18
N GLY A 39 1.19 7.86 -6.49
CA GLY A 39 1.78 8.37 -7.72
C GLY A 39 1.54 7.46 -8.92
N GLU A 40 1.44 6.16 -8.67
CA GLU A 40 1.17 5.17 -9.71
C GLU A 40 0.47 3.96 -9.10
N ALA A 41 -0.46 3.38 -9.84
CA ALA A 41 -1.13 2.14 -9.46
C ALA A 41 -1.24 1.25 -10.69
N ARG A 42 -0.91 -0.03 -10.52
CA ARG A 42 -1.01 -1.05 -11.58
C ARG A 42 -1.79 -2.24 -11.06
N VAL A 43 -2.63 -2.78 -11.92
CA VAL A 43 -3.40 -3.99 -11.62
C VAL A 43 -3.12 -5.01 -12.74
N ARG A 44 -2.66 -6.18 -12.34
CA ARG A 44 -2.56 -7.32 -13.23
C ARG A 44 -3.65 -8.32 -12.87
N TYR A 45 -4.64 -8.37 -13.71
CA TYR A 45 -5.81 -9.20 -13.51
C TYR A 45 -5.53 -10.63 -13.97
N GLN A 46 -5.88 -11.63 -13.17
CA GLN A 46 -5.65 -13.04 -13.49
C GLN A 46 -6.90 -13.89 -13.40
N ALA A 47 -7.74 -13.65 -12.40
CA ALA A 47 -8.98 -14.40 -12.22
C ALA A 47 -10.05 -13.51 -11.60
N PRO A 48 -11.34 -13.81 -11.81
CA PRO A 48 -12.40 -12.98 -11.26
C PRO A 48 -12.44 -13.02 -9.73
N LEU A 49 -12.60 -11.85 -9.13
CA LEU A 49 -12.96 -11.69 -7.73
C LEU A 49 -14.22 -10.84 -7.70
N ARG A 50 -15.29 -11.39 -7.16
CA ARG A 50 -16.56 -10.71 -7.08
C ARG A 50 -16.70 -9.97 -5.76
N PHE A 51 -17.60 -9.01 -5.71
CA PHE A 51 -17.82 -8.16 -4.56
C PHE A 51 -18.08 -8.93 -3.26
N ASP A 52 -18.78 -10.05 -3.32
CA ASP A 52 -19.15 -10.85 -2.16
C ASP A 52 -18.20 -12.03 -1.88
N ASP A 53 -17.12 -12.18 -2.65
CA ASP A 53 -16.14 -13.23 -2.42
C ASP A 53 -15.31 -12.93 -1.18
N GLU A 54 -14.99 -13.98 -0.42
CA GLU A 54 -13.96 -13.88 0.61
C GLU A 54 -12.58 -13.92 -0.04
N TYR A 55 -11.66 -13.13 0.50
CA TYR A 55 -10.34 -12.97 -0.07
C TYR A 55 -9.29 -12.67 0.98
N ASP A 56 -8.03 -12.95 0.64
CA ASP A 56 -6.86 -12.56 1.39
C ASP A 56 -6.03 -11.57 0.58
N ILE A 57 -5.46 -10.59 1.26
CA ILE A 57 -4.53 -9.65 0.65
C ILE A 57 -3.20 -9.79 1.36
N LYS A 58 -2.15 -10.12 0.61
CA LYS A 58 -0.78 -10.14 1.11
C LYS A 58 -0.05 -8.91 0.57
N VAL A 59 0.55 -8.15 1.47
CA VAL A 59 1.25 -6.90 1.12
C VAL A 59 2.73 -7.04 1.44
N ARG A 60 3.58 -6.57 0.54
CA ARG A 60 5.02 -6.52 0.79
C ARG A 60 5.61 -5.21 0.27
N VAL A 61 6.71 -4.79 0.88
CA VAL A 61 7.50 -3.67 0.40
C VAL A 61 8.45 -4.18 -0.68
N ARG A 62 8.35 -3.62 -1.88
CA ARG A 62 9.21 -4.00 -2.99
C ARG A 62 10.44 -3.12 -3.11
N GLU A 63 10.25 -1.81 -3.01
CA GLU A 63 11.30 -0.84 -3.25
C GLU A 63 11.09 0.40 -2.40
N ILE A 64 12.18 1.00 -1.94
CA ILE A 64 12.16 2.24 -1.15
C ILE A 64 13.12 3.20 -1.82
N ARG A 65 12.61 4.38 -2.19
CA ARG A 65 13.39 5.47 -2.79
C ARG A 65 13.46 6.66 -1.85
N HIS A 66 14.01 7.75 -2.31
CA HIS A 66 14.17 8.97 -1.47
C HIS A 66 12.83 9.49 -0.94
N SER A 67 11.85 9.65 -1.83
CA SER A 67 10.54 10.24 -1.52
C SER A 67 9.37 9.29 -1.72
N SER A 68 9.62 8.05 -2.12
CA SER A 68 8.56 7.12 -2.46
C SER A 68 8.91 5.70 -2.07
N TRP A 69 7.89 4.86 -1.95
CA TRP A 69 8.06 3.42 -1.78
C TRP A 69 7.00 2.69 -2.58
N THR A 70 7.34 1.48 -3.01
CA THR A 70 6.45 0.63 -3.79
C THR A 70 5.97 -0.52 -2.94
N LEU A 71 4.66 -0.71 -2.88
CA LEU A 71 4.02 -1.86 -2.29
C LEU A 71 3.49 -2.78 -3.37
N GLU A 72 3.60 -4.07 -3.14
CA GLU A 72 2.98 -5.10 -3.96
C GLU A 72 1.94 -5.86 -3.14
N TYR A 73 0.82 -6.16 -3.78
CA TYR A 73 -0.32 -6.82 -3.16
C TYR A 73 -0.68 -8.05 -3.97
N ALA A 74 -0.81 -9.18 -3.30
CA ALA A 74 -1.38 -10.39 -3.91
C ALA A 74 -2.78 -10.56 -3.36
N ILE A 75 -3.77 -10.62 -4.24
CA ILE A 75 -5.18 -10.78 -3.86
C ILE A 75 -5.61 -12.19 -4.28
N ASP A 76 -5.94 -13.00 -3.28
CA ASP A 76 -6.33 -14.39 -3.48
C ASP A 76 -7.73 -14.62 -2.93
N ARG A 77 -8.55 -15.40 -3.66
CA ARG A 77 -9.84 -15.86 -3.13
C ARG A 77 -9.63 -16.88 -2.03
N ALA A 78 -10.65 -17.05 -1.20
CA ALA A 78 -10.64 -18.02 -0.09
C ALA A 78 -10.44 -19.46 -0.58
N ASP A 79 -10.81 -19.77 -1.83
CA ASP A 79 -10.59 -21.09 -2.43
C ASP A 79 -9.14 -21.31 -2.90
N GLY A 80 -8.25 -20.34 -2.70
CA GLY A 80 -6.85 -20.42 -3.08
C GLY A 80 -6.53 -19.89 -4.47
N MET A 81 -7.54 -19.47 -5.24
CA MET A 81 -7.31 -18.91 -6.58
C MET A 81 -6.67 -17.52 -6.49
N HIS A 82 -5.51 -17.39 -7.13
CA HIS A 82 -4.87 -16.07 -7.24
C HIS A 82 -5.63 -15.22 -8.26
N CYS A 83 -6.14 -14.07 -7.81
CA CYS A 83 -7.02 -13.24 -8.61
C CYS A 83 -6.34 -12.03 -9.22
N ALA A 84 -5.44 -11.38 -8.50
CA ALA A 84 -4.77 -10.20 -9.01
C ALA A 84 -3.44 -9.93 -8.31
N ASP A 85 -2.54 -9.31 -9.07
CA ASP A 85 -1.37 -8.62 -8.54
C ASP A 85 -1.61 -7.13 -8.69
N VAL A 86 -1.39 -6.38 -7.61
CA VAL A 86 -1.49 -4.93 -7.62
C VAL A 86 -0.16 -4.36 -7.16
N SER A 87 0.24 -3.25 -7.72
CA SER A 87 1.37 -2.47 -7.19
C SER A 87 0.98 -1.01 -7.09
N THR A 88 1.44 -0.35 -6.04
CA THR A 88 1.23 1.08 -5.85
C THR A 88 2.54 1.73 -5.46
N ILE A 89 2.76 2.93 -5.98
CA ILE A 89 3.88 3.79 -5.56
C ILE A 89 3.29 4.89 -4.71
N GLN A 90 3.69 4.93 -3.44
CA GLN A 90 3.30 5.97 -2.50
C GLN A 90 4.39 7.04 -2.51
N VAL A 91 4.00 8.30 -2.69
CA VAL A 91 4.93 9.43 -2.70
C VAL A 91 4.69 10.27 -1.45
N MET A 92 5.76 10.48 -0.68
CA MET A 92 5.71 11.35 0.51
C MET A 92 5.59 12.80 0.10
N ILE A 93 4.66 13.51 0.72
CA ILE A 93 4.33 14.89 0.38
C ILE A 93 4.45 15.76 1.63
N ASP A 94 5.06 16.93 1.46
CA ASP A 94 5.01 18.00 2.44
C ASP A 94 3.66 18.74 2.30
N ARG A 95 2.88 18.78 3.37
CA ARG A 95 1.54 19.35 3.34
C ARG A 95 1.53 20.88 3.12
N LYS A 96 2.61 21.57 3.47
CA LYS A 96 2.69 23.02 3.26
C LYS A 96 2.94 23.38 1.81
N THR A 97 3.83 22.65 1.15
CA THR A 97 4.25 22.94 -0.22
C THR A 97 3.52 22.11 -1.25
N ASP A 98 2.87 21.03 -0.82
CA ASP A 98 2.20 20.05 -1.68
C ASP A 98 3.17 19.37 -2.66
N ARG A 99 4.43 19.28 -2.28
CA ARG A 99 5.50 18.71 -3.10
C ARG A 99 6.06 17.45 -2.46
N ALA A 100 6.64 16.59 -3.30
CA ALA A 100 7.34 15.41 -2.84
C ALA A 100 8.46 15.79 -1.88
N THR A 101 8.60 15.05 -0.81
CA THR A 101 9.63 15.27 0.21
C THR A 101 10.22 13.93 0.65
N ARG A 102 11.35 14.00 1.33
CA ARG A 102 12.05 12.82 1.82
C ARG A 102 11.18 12.01 2.78
N ILE A 103 11.24 10.69 2.67
CA ILE A 103 10.63 9.80 3.66
C ILE A 103 11.33 10.01 5.00
N PRO A 104 10.60 10.26 6.10
CA PRO A 104 11.21 10.40 7.42
C PRO A 104 12.05 9.18 7.80
N ALA A 105 13.16 9.41 8.49
CA ALA A 105 14.11 8.34 8.82
C ALA A 105 13.45 7.18 9.58
N GLU A 106 12.56 7.47 10.51
CA GLU A 106 11.85 6.44 11.29
C GLU A 106 10.96 5.56 10.42
N LEU A 107 10.19 6.19 9.52
CA LEU A 107 9.34 5.45 8.60
C LEU A 107 10.18 4.63 7.63
N ARG A 108 11.28 5.19 7.13
CA ARG A 108 12.22 4.47 6.27
C ARG A 108 12.74 3.21 6.93
N GLN A 109 13.14 3.29 8.19
CA GLN A 109 13.64 2.13 8.94
C GLN A 109 12.56 1.05 9.08
N ILE A 110 11.33 1.44 9.35
CA ILE A 110 10.19 0.53 9.43
C ILE A 110 9.98 -0.19 8.10
N LEU A 111 9.98 0.57 7.00
CA LEU A 111 9.81 0.01 5.65
C LEU A 111 10.97 -0.92 5.27
N GLU A 112 12.21 -0.56 5.59
CA GLU A 112 13.38 -1.39 5.30
C GLU A 112 13.33 -2.72 6.06
N ARG A 113 12.92 -2.70 7.32
CA ARG A 113 12.74 -3.93 8.10
C ARG A 113 11.63 -4.80 7.52
N ALA A 114 10.53 -4.20 7.10
CA ALA A 114 9.43 -4.93 6.46
C ALA A 114 9.86 -5.54 5.13
N LYS A 115 10.69 -4.84 4.35
CA LYS A 115 11.23 -5.34 3.08
C LYS A 115 12.15 -6.54 3.28
N ALA A 116 12.93 -6.53 4.36
CA ALA A 116 13.88 -7.59 4.67
C ALA A 116 13.23 -8.85 5.28
N ALA A 117 12.01 -8.72 5.76
CA ALA A 117 11.29 -9.81 6.41
C ALA A 117 10.80 -10.88 5.42
#